data_1d40cb7dd2a97c7dcf68089c556c56ec
#
_entry.id   1d40cb7dd2a97c7dcf68089c556c56ec
#
_cell.length_a   1.000
_cell.length_b   1.000
_cell.length_c   1.000
_cell.angle_alpha   90.00
_cell.angle_beta   90.00
_cell.angle_gamma   90.00
#
_symmetry.space_group_name_H-M   'P 1'
#
loop_
_entity.id
_entity.type
_entity.pdbx_description
1 polymer ?
#
loop_
_entity_poly.entity_id
_entity_poly.type
_entity_poly.pdbx_seq_one_letter_code
_entity_poly.pdbx_strand_id
1 'polypeptide(L)'
;MIHTLRIVFLSLLFLLPGCGSLGTVQPTPGAAASTALPEAGKQAQLAINEANVTLTTAAVVIRGNIKDQIWTKEQAQGYLDKVKLYRRDVDRAQEAVDAGNFINAAGQANAVRSLIVILHREVAAQARKEGAK
;
A
#
# COMPACT_ATOMS: atom_id res chain seq x y z
N MET A 1 27.68 15.78 35.96
CA MET A 1 26.52 15.26 36.68
C MET A 1 25.69 14.51 35.65
N ILE A 2 25.73 13.20 35.74
CA ILE A 2 25.23 12.26 34.76
C ILE A 2 23.85 11.77 35.26
N HIS A 3 22.78 12.13 34.60
CA HIS A 3 21.48 11.55 34.91
C HIS A 3 21.18 10.41 33.93
N THR A 4 21.48 9.22 34.41
CA THR A 4 21.10 7.94 33.84
C THR A 4 19.59 7.74 33.97
N LEU A 5 18.83 7.96 32.90
CA LEU A 5 17.42 7.59 32.86
C LEU A 5 17.29 6.11 32.45
N ARG A 6 17.13 5.27 33.46
CA ARG A 6 16.80 3.84 33.28
C ARG A 6 15.34 3.71 32.84
N ILE A 7 15.12 3.38 31.58
CA ILE A 7 13.82 2.93 31.07
C ILE A 7 13.71 1.44 31.41
N VAL A 8 12.89 1.15 32.39
CA VAL A 8 12.49 -0.22 32.74
C VAL A 8 11.49 -0.68 31.70
N PHE A 9 11.94 -1.57 30.80
CA PHE A 9 11.05 -2.30 29.92
C PHE A 9 10.32 -3.39 30.73
N LEU A 10 9.07 -3.12 31.04
CA LEU A 10 8.18 -4.10 31.66
C LEU A 10 7.69 -5.07 30.59
N SER A 11 8.37 -6.21 30.46
CA SER A 11 7.95 -7.31 29.62
C SER A 11 6.73 -7.98 30.25
N LEU A 12 5.53 -7.62 29.81
CA LEU A 12 4.32 -8.32 30.20
C LEU A 12 4.13 -9.54 29.28
N LEU A 13 4.60 -10.67 29.77
CA LEU A 13 4.39 -11.99 29.18
C LEU A 13 2.91 -12.38 29.40
N PHE A 14 2.07 -12.22 28.39
CA PHE A 14 0.75 -12.84 28.39
C PHE A 14 0.84 -14.29 27.90
N LEU A 15 1.05 -15.20 28.83
CA LEU A 15 0.79 -16.62 28.66
C LEU A 15 -0.72 -16.86 28.78
N LEU A 16 -1.39 -17.09 27.66
CA LEU A 16 -2.74 -17.64 27.64
C LEU A 16 -2.68 -19.09 27.11
N PRO A 17 -2.93 -20.08 27.94
CA PRO A 17 -3.22 -21.42 27.45
C PRO A 17 -4.72 -21.48 27.12
N GLY A 18 -5.05 -21.32 25.85
CA GLY A 18 -6.39 -21.56 25.33
C GLY A 18 -6.44 -22.88 24.58
N CYS A 19 -6.52 -23.99 25.32
CA CYS A 19 -7.05 -25.23 24.76
C CYS A 19 -8.54 -25.05 24.51
N GLY A 20 -8.91 -24.82 23.25
CA GLY A 20 -10.30 -24.73 22.79
C GLY A 20 -10.57 -25.76 21.70
N SER A 21 -11.03 -26.92 22.13
CA SER A 21 -12.03 -27.75 21.46
C SER A 21 -11.98 -27.85 19.94
N LEU A 22 -11.46 -28.97 19.44
CA LEU A 22 -11.73 -29.49 18.10
C LEU A 22 -13.24 -29.77 17.96
N GLY A 23 -14.01 -28.74 17.64
CA GLY A 23 -15.36 -28.89 17.14
C GLY A 23 -15.28 -29.20 15.65
N THR A 24 -15.51 -30.47 15.29
CA THR A 24 -15.82 -30.86 13.91
C THR A 24 -17.10 -30.16 13.48
N VAL A 25 -16.94 -29.00 12.78
CA VAL A 25 -18.08 -28.37 12.13
C VAL A 25 -18.36 -29.14 10.84
N GLN A 26 -19.39 -29.97 10.91
CA GLN A 26 -19.98 -30.65 9.77
C GLN A 26 -20.54 -29.58 8.82
N PRO A 27 -20.18 -29.55 7.55
CA PRO A 27 -20.72 -28.55 6.61
C PRO A 27 -22.20 -28.85 6.39
N THR A 28 -23.06 -27.99 6.86
CA THR A 28 -24.48 -27.99 6.53
C THR A 28 -24.64 -27.54 5.08
N PRO A 29 -25.19 -28.35 4.18
CA PRO A 29 -25.47 -27.89 2.80
C PRO A 29 -26.70 -26.98 2.86
N GLY A 30 -26.51 -25.69 2.69
CA GLY A 30 -27.61 -24.73 2.61
C GLY A 30 -27.33 -23.31 3.11
N ALA A 31 -26.14 -22.98 3.59
CA ALA A 31 -25.80 -21.60 3.84
C ALA A 31 -25.57 -20.90 2.49
N ALA A 32 -26.45 -19.97 2.13
CA ALA A 32 -26.22 -19.06 1.01
C ALA A 32 -24.81 -18.47 1.15
N ALA A 33 -23.95 -18.75 0.19
CA ALA A 33 -22.58 -18.25 0.16
C ALA A 33 -22.64 -16.73 0.33
N SER A 34 -22.27 -16.24 1.49
CA SER A 34 -22.07 -14.82 1.72
C SER A 34 -21.05 -14.36 0.70
N THR A 35 -21.45 -13.48 -0.21
CA THR A 35 -20.61 -12.85 -1.24
C THR A 35 -19.59 -11.87 -0.63
N ALA A 36 -19.39 -11.90 0.69
CA ALA A 36 -18.36 -11.13 1.37
C ALA A 36 -16.99 -11.68 0.99
N LEU A 37 -16.12 -10.83 0.49
CA LEU A 37 -14.71 -11.14 0.25
C LEU A 37 -14.09 -11.73 1.53
N PRO A 38 -13.30 -12.80 1.43
CA PRO A 38 -12.48 -13.27 2.55
C PRO A 38 -11.63 -12.13 3.10
N GLU A 39 -11.22 -12.21 4.37
CA GLU A 39 -10.44 -11.14 5.01
C GLU A 39 -9.17 -10.78 4.22
N ALA A 40 -8.49 -11.78 3.66
CA ALA A 40 -7.35 -11.56 2.76
C ALA A 40 -7.73 -10.74 1.51
N GLY A 41 -8.94 -10.93 0.97
CA GLY A 41 -9.44 -10.15 -0.16
C GLY A 41 -9.72 -8.69 0.21
N LYS A 42 -10.25 -8.44 1.41
CA LYS A 42 -10.45 -7.07 1.91
C LYS A 42 -9.14 -6.33 2.11
N GLN A 43 -8.15 -7.00 2.67
CA GLN A 43 -6.81 -6.43 2.87
C GLN A 43 -6.13 -6.12 1.54
N ALA A 44 -6.22 -7.02 0.55
CA ALA A 44 -5.72 -6.77 -0.79
C ALA A 44 -6.40 -5.56 -1.42
N GLN A 45 -7.73 -5.46 -1.33
CA GLN A 45 -8.49 -4.33 -1.87
C GLN A 45 -8.12 -3.00 -1.19
N LEU A 46 -7.90 -2.99 0.12
CA LEU A 46 -7.43 -1.81 0.84
C LEU A 46 -6.06 -1.35 0.33
N ALA A 47 -5.10 -2.27 0.18
CA ALA A 47 -3.77 -1.97 -0.33
C ALA A 47 -3.81 -1.41 -1.77
N ILE A 48 -4.68 -1.96 -2.63
CA ILE A 48 -4.93 -1.47 -3.99
C ILE A 48 -5.49 -0.05 -3.96
N ASN A 49 -6.49 0.21 -3.12
CA ASN A 49 -7.11 1.53 -3.00
C ASN A 49 -6.10 2.59 -2.52
N GLU A 50 -5.31 2.27 -1.50
CA GLU A 50 -4.24 3.15 -1.01
C GLU A 50 -3.18 3.44 -2.09
N ALA A 51 -2.77 2.41 -2.84
CA ALA A 51 -1.84 2.56 -3.95
C ALA A 51 -2.41 3.49 -5.03
N ASN A 52 -3.68 3.32 -5.40
CA ASN A 52 -4.35 4.19 -6.38
C ASN A 52 -4.43 5.65 -5.92
N VAL A 53 -4.79 5.91 -4.67
CA VAL A 53 -4.86 7.26 -4.11
C VAL A 53 -3.48 7.93 -4.13
N THR A 54 -2.46 7.22 -3.64
CA THR A 54 -1.09 7.76 -3.59
C THR A 54 -0.53 8.02 -4.99
N LEU A 55 -0.79 7.12 -5.95
CA LEU A 55 -0.37 7.26 -7.34
C LEU A 55 -1.06 8.44 -8.02
N THR A 56 -2.35 8.64 -7.77
CA THR A 56 -3.10 9.79 -8.27
C THR A 56 -2.54 11.08 -7.71
N THR A 57 -2.25 11.13 -6.41
CA THR A 57 -1.63 12.28 -5.76
C THR A 57 -0.26 12.61 -6.38
N ALA A 58 0.60 11.61 -6.59
CA ALA A 58 1.88 11.82 -7.25
C ALA A 58 1.72 12.40 -8.66
N ALA A 59 0.77 11.88 -9.45
CA ALA A 59 0.48 12.38 -10.79
C ALA A 59 0.00 13.84 -10.79
N VAL A 60 -0.82 14.22 -9.82
CA VAL A 60 -1.29 15.61 -9.66
C VAL A 60 -0.13 16.55 -9.34
N VAL A 61 0.76 16.15 -8.41
CA VAL A 61 1.95 16.96 -8.05
C VAL A 61 2.87 17.13 -9.24
N ILE A 62 3.15 16.06 -10.02
CA ILE A 62 4.00 16.13 -11.22
C ILE A 62 3.39 17.13 -12.23
N ARG A 63 2.09 17.03 -12.50
CA ARG A 63 1.41 17.94 -13.43
C ARG A 63 1.36 19.39 -12.94
N GLY A 64 1.19 19.58 -11.63
CA GLY A 64 1.25 20.90 -10.99
C GLY A 64 2.61 21.53 -11.21
N ASN A 65 3.71 20.81 -10.97
CA ASN A 65 5.07 21.32 -11.17
C ASN A 65 5.36 21.70 -12.63
N ILE A 66 4.77 20.99 -13.60
CA ILE A 66 4.86 21.38 -15.02
C ILE A 66 4.08 22.68 -15.27
N LYS A 67 2.84 22.77 -14.76
CA LYS A 67 1.97 23.93 -14.93
C LYS A 67 2.59 25.19 -14.32
N ASP A 68 3.18 25.06 -13.16
CA ASP A 68 3.80 26.15 -12.42
C ASP A 68 5.24 26.46 -12.91
N GLN A 69 5.67 25.81 -14.01
CA GLN A 69 6.98 25.97 -14.65
C GLN A 69 8.18 25.64 -13.74
N ILE A 70 7.94 24.87 -12.66
CA ILE A 70 9.00 24.39 -11.79
C ILE A 70 9.82 23.31 -12.49
N TRP A 71 9.15 22.48 -13.33
CA TRP A 71 9.77 21.43 -14.13
C TRP A 71 9.50 21.60 -15.62
N THR A 72 10.49 21.23 -16.43
CA THR A 72 10.24 21.06 -17.86
C THR A 72 9.46 19.76 -18.10
N LYS A 73 8.83 19.63 -19.26
CA LYS A 73 8.12 18.40 -19.65
C LYS A 73 9.06 17.21 -19.68
N GLU A 74 10.30 17.42 -20.13
CA GLU A 74 11.34 16.38 -20.20
C GLU A 74 11.74 15.88 -18.82
N GLN A 75 11.92 16.77 -17.84
CA GLN A 75 12.21 16.41 -16.45
C GLN A 75 11.07 15.61 -15.82
N ALA A 76 9.83 15.98 -16.12
CA ALA A 76 8.65 15.29 -15.61
C ALA A 76 8.37 13.95 -16.29
N GLN A 77 8.83 13.75 -17.54
CA GLN A 77 8.46 12.58 -18.35
C GLN A 77 8.86 11.27 -17.67
N GLY A 78 10.06 11.19 -17.09
CA GLY A 78 10.53 10.00 -16.39
C GLY A 78 9.64 9.64 -15.19
N TYR A 79 9.12 10.63 -14.47
CA TYR A 79 8.18 10.40 -13.37
C TYR A 79 6.80 9.99 -13.87
N LEU A 80 6.32 10.58 -14.96
CA LEU A 80 5.03 10.18 -15.58
C LEU A 80 5.08 8.75 -16.11
N ASP A 81 6.20 8.31 -16.63
CA ASP A 81 6.37 6.94 -17.11
C ASP A 81 6.39 5.95 -15.94
N LYS A 82 7.02 6.29 -14.81
CA LYS A 82 6.90 5.50 -13.57
C LYS A 82 5.44 5.43 -13.09
N VAL A 83 4.70 6.54 -13.12
CA VAL A 83 3.27 6.55 -12.76
C VAL A 83 2.47 5.59 -13.64
N LYS A 84 2.70 5.59 -14.96
CA LYS A 84 2.03 4.66 -15.89
C LYS A 84 2.38 3.19 -15.61
N LEU A 85 3.67 2.93 -15.32
CA LEU A 85 4.15 1.58 -14.99
C LEU A 85 3.46 1.06 -13.73
N TYR A 86 3.49 1.84 -12.64
CA TYR A 86 2.91 1.43 -11.36
C TYR A 86 1.39 1.30 -11.43
N ARG A 87 0.71 2.09 -12.27
CA ARG A 87 -0.73 1.91 -12.50
C ARG A 87 -1.03 0.54 -13.09
N ARG A 88 -0.27 0.09 -14.09
CA ARG A 88 -0.44 -1.27 -14.66
C ARG A 88 -0.19 -2.37 -13.63
N ASP A 89 0.74 -2.15 -12.70
CA ASP A 89 1.00 -3.12 -11.64
C ASP A 89 -0.14 -3.14 -10.60
N VAL A 90 -0.76 -2.00 -10.29
CA VAL A 90 -1.98 -1.92 -9.47
C VAL A 90 -3.15 -2.63 -10.16
N ASP A 91 -3.33 -2.43 -11.47
CA ASP A 91 -4.37 -3.08 -12.26
C ASP A 91 -4.20 -4.61 -12.24
N ARG A 92 -2.97 -5.12 -12.35
CA ARG A 92 -2.67 -6.57 -12.19
C ARG A 92 -3.01 -7.10 -10.79
N ALA A 93 -2.75 -6.31 -9.74
CA ALA A 93 -3.17 -6.69 -8.40
C ALA A 93 -4.70 -6.77 -8.28
N GLN A 94 -5.45 -5.88 -8.93
CA GLN A 94 -6.90 -5.92 -9.01
C GLN A 94 -7.37 -7.17 -9.77
N GLU A 95 -6.78 -7.48 -10.93
CA GLU A 95 -7.08 -8.70 -11.69
C GLU A 95 -6.87 -9.97 -10.82
N ALA A 96 -5.86 -9.98 -9.97
CA ALA A 96 -5.63 -11.09 -9.05
C ALA A 96 -6.71 -11.17 -7.95
N VAL A 97 -7.24 -10.05 -7.45
CA VAL A 97 -8.41 -10.03 -6.54
C VAL A 97 -9.62 -10.61 -7.25
N ASP A 98 -9.90 -10.15 -8.47
CA ASP A 98 -11.05 -10.56 -9.25
C ASP A 98 -11.01 -12.06 -9.60
N ALA A 99 -9.79 -12.61 -9.75
CA ALA A 99 -9.54 -14.04 -9.92
C ALA A 99 -9.55 -14.84 -8.60
N GLY A 100 -9.81 -14.22 -7.44
CA GLY A 100 -9.79 -14.88 -6.14
C GLY A 100 -8.40 -15.23 -5.60
N ASN A 101 -7.33 -14.74 -6.21
CA ASN A 101 -5.94 -14.98 -5.78
C ASN A 101 -5.47 -13.88 -4.81
N PHE A 102 -6.08 -13.83 -3.63
CA PHE A 102 -5.93 -12.74 -2.66
C PHE A 102 -4.51 -12.62 -2.08
N ILE A 103 -3.80 -13.73 -1.89
CA ILE A 103 -2.42 -13.72 -1.37
C ILE A 103 -1.49 -13.05 -2.37
N ASN A 104 -1.59 -13.42 -3.64
CA ASN A 104 -0.81 -12.82 -4.71
C ASN A 104 -1.15 -11.34 -4.90
N ALA A 105 -2.45 -11.01 -4.91
CA ALA A 105 -2.94 -9.64 -5.00
C ALA A 105 -2.39 -8.75 -3.88
N ALA A 106 -2.43 -9.21 -2.62
CA ALA A 106 -1.90 -8.47 -1.48
C ALA A 106 -0.38 -8.26 -1.59
N GLY A 107 0.36 -9.30 -2.01
CA GLY A 107 1.80 -9.21 -2.24
C GLY A 107 2.16 -8.17 -3.31
N GLN A 108 1.48 -8.22 -4.47
CA GLN A 108 1.67 -7.28 -5.57
C GLN A 108 1.30 -5.86 -5.16
N ALA A 109 0.14 -5.64 -4.53
CA ALA A 109 -0.31 -4.33 -4.09
C ALA A 109 0.67 -3.69 -3.09
N ASN A 110 1.18 -4.45 -2.13
CA ASN A 110 2.17 -3.95 -1.16
C ASN A 110 3.52 -3.63 -1.81
N ALA A 111 3.98 -4.43 -2.76
CA ALA A 111 5.20 -4.15 -3.52
C ALA A 111 5.08 -2.84 -4.30
N VAL A 112 4.00 -2.66 -5.04
CA VAL A 112 3.73 -1.43 -5.80
C VAL A 112 3.57 -0.23 -4.87
N ARG A 113 2.87 -0.37 -3.75
CA ARG A 113 2.74 0.69 -2.75
C ARG A 113 4.11 1.19 -2.27
N SER A 114 5.04 0.30 -2.01
CA SER A 114 6.41 0.67 -1.60
C SER A 114 7.11 1.49 -2.68
N LEU A 115 6.98 1.11 -3.95
CA LEU A 115 7.54 1.85 -5.09
C LEU A 115 6.90 3.23 -5.26
N ILE A 116 5.58 3.33 -5.06
CA ILE A 116 4.85 4.61 -5.13
C ILE A 116 5.29 5.56 -4.02
N VAL A 117 5.54 5.07 -2.81
CA VAL A 117 6.07 5.89 -1.70
C VAL A 117 7.45 6.45 -2.03
N ILE A 118 8.32 5.65 -2.65
CA ILE A 118 9.64 6.10 -3.11
C ILE A 118 9.47 7.17 -4.19
N LEU A 119 8.63 6.93 -5.19
CA LEU A 119 8.32 7.90 -6.24
C LEU A 119 7.84 9.23 -5.67
N HIS A 120 6.91 9.19 -4.71
CA HIS A 120 6.39 10.41 -4.08
C HIS A 120 7.50 11.20 -3.37
N ARG A 121 8.42 10.52 -2.68
CA ARG A 121 9.58 11.16 -2.03
C ARG A 121 10.54 11.78 -3.04
N GLU A 122 10.83 11.09 -4.14
CA GLU A 122 11.67 11.59 -5.22
C GLU A 122 11.06 12.86 -5.85
N VAL A 123 9.77 12.82 -6.16
CA VAL A 123 9.01 13.96 -6.72
C VAL A 123 9.06 15.15 -5.77
N ALA A 124 8.81 14.94 -4.48
CA ALA A 124 8.83 16.01 -3.47
C ALA A 124 10.25 16.58 -3.27
N ALA A 125 11.27 15.74 -3.31
CA ALA A 125 12.67 16.18 -3.18
C ALA A 125 13.12 17.02 -4.39
N GLN A 126 12.74 16.60 -5.60
CA GLN A 126 13.07 17.33 -6.83
C GLN A 126 12.35 18.68 -6.89
N ALA A 127 11.06 18.72 -6.53
CA ALA A 127 10.31 19.97 -6.49
C ALA A 127 10.94 21.01 -5.54
N ARG A 128 11.44 20.56 -4.39
CA ARG A 128 12.14 21.45 -3.44
C ARG A 128 13.45 22.01 -4.01
N LYS A 129 14.22 21.19 -4.72
CA LYS A 129 15.50 21.62 -5.32
C LYS A 129 15.29 22.68 -6.40
N GLU A 130 14.26 22.55 -7.21
CA GLU A 130 13.98 23.48 -8.30
C GLU A 130 13.26 24.74 -7.79
N GLY A 131 12.41 24.65 -6.79
CA GLY A 131 11.74 25.81 -6.17
C GLY A 131 12.65 26.67 -5.29
N ALA A 132 13.88 26.22 -5.02
CA ALA A 132 14.90 26.97 -4.26
C ALA A 132 15.87 27.78 -5.16
N LYS A 133 15.72 27.74 -6.47
CA LYS A 133 16.48 28.52 -7.46
C LYS A 133 15.75 29.79 -7.85
#